data_bc6cfcb741a89d6a65b70067a520e0ea
#
_entry.id   bc6cfcb741a89d6a65b70067a520e0ea
#
_cell.length_a   1.000
_cell.length_b   1.000
_cell.length_c   1.000
_cell.angle_alpha   90.00
_cell.angle_beta   90.00
_cell.angle_gamma   90.00
#
_symmetry.space_group_name_H-M   'P 1'
#
loop_
_entity.id
_entity.type
_entity.pdbx_description
1 polymer ?
#
loop_
_entity_poly.entity_id
_entity_poly.type
_entity_poly.pdbx_seq_one_letter_code
_entity_poly.pdbx_strand_id
1 'polypeptide(L)'
;MDIKRDKYLNDLINRMHNGMIKVVTGIRRCGKSYLLFNIFKNYLLEHGVTASHIITIELDQRKNKKYRDPDTILDYIESLIEDDEQYYIMLDEVQMLQEFEEVLNSLLHIRNADIYVTGSNSKFLSKDVITEFRGRGDEIHIYPLTFKEFMEAYDGDMYRGWAEYVVYGGLPLTVTMKMEEQKISYLTNLFKETYLKDIIERHHIEKTQELEDLVNILASAIGSLTNPPKIEATFKSAIQSTISLNTIRQYIEYLEDAFIINKANRYNVKGRKYIGTPLKYYFEDVGLRNARLGFRQVEETHLMENIIYNELRSRGYTVDVGVVEKRGTDENGKEYKNQLEIDFVANLGSKRYYIQSAFSMPTEEKRIQEKASLVNVNDSFKKIIVVKDVVNVTRDEDGITTMSIYDFLLKENSLEL
;
A
#
# COMPACT_ATOMS: atom_id res chain seq x y z
N MET A 1 -13.42 0.33 -20.10
CA MET A 1 -13.26 -0.98 -19.44
C MET A 1 -13.39 -0.72 -17.95
N ASP A 2 -14.38 -1.32 -17.33
CA ASP A 2 -14.62 -1.10 -15.92
C ASP A 2 -13.87 -2.19 -15.14
N ILE A 3 -12.93 -1.77 -14.31
CA ILE A 3 -12.18 -2.66 -13.43
C ILE A 3 -12.98 -2.81 -12.15
N LYS A 4 -13.33 -4.03 -11.81
CA LYS A 4 -14.04 -4.33 -10.57
C LYS A 4 -13.13 -4.09 -9.37
N ARG A 5 -13.68 -3.48 -8.34
CA ARG A 5 -13.03 -3.23 -7.06
C ARG A 5 -13.92 -3.75 -5.93
N ASP A 6 -14.39 -4.99 -6.09
CA ASP A 6 -15.44 -5.59 -5.25
C ASP A 6 -15.10 -5.54 -3.76
N LYS A 7 -13.85 -5.78 -3.40
CA LYS A 7 -13.38 -5.67 -2.02
C LYS A 7 -13.66 -4.28 -1.43
N TYR A 8 -13.26 -3.22 -2.13
CA TYR A 8 -13.41 -1.85 -1.65
C TYR A 8 -14.85 -1.36 -1.72
N LEU A 9 -15.62 -1.83 -2.70
CA LEU A 9 -17.06 -1.60 -2.74
C LEU A 9 -17.73 -2.21 -1.50
N ASN A 10 -17.42 -3.47 -1.18
CA ASN A 10 -17.94 -4.13 0.02
C ASN A 10 -17.47 -3.42 1.30
N ASP A 11 -16.23 -2.92 1.34
CA ASP A 11 -15.72 -2.14 2.46
C ASP A 11 -16.51 -0.83 2.67
N LEU A 12 -16.91 -0.15 1.60
CA LEU A 12 -17.79 1.03 1.66
C LEU A 12 -19.20 0.66 2.14
N ILE A 13 -19.79 -0.40 1.55
CA ILE A 13 -21.15 -0.89 1.92
C ILE A 13 -21.20 -1.25 3.41
N ASN A 14 -20.23 -2.01 3.91
CA ASN A 14 -20.21 -2.45 5.31
C ASN A 14 -20.04 -1.30 6.31
N ARG A 15 -19.61 -0.13 5.85
CA ARG A 15 -19.43 1.06 6.69
C ARG A 15 -20.54 2.11 6.53
N MET A 16 -21.52 1.84 5.66
CA MET A 16 -22.66 2.74 5.49
C MET A 16 -23.36 2.97 6.83
N HIS A 17 -23.79 4.21 7.05
CA HIS A 17 -24.63 4.62 8.20
C HIS A 17 -23.98 4.36 9.59
N ASN A 18 -22.67 4.23 9.67
CA ASN A 18 -21.99 3.98 10.95
C ASN A 18 -21.73 5.27 11.78
N GLY A 19 -22.22 6.43 11.31
CA GLY A 19 -22.05 7.71 11.98
C GLY A 19 -20.63 8.30 11.92
N MET A 20 -19.77 7.72 11.07
CA MET A 20 -18.38 8.17 10.89
C MET A 20 -18.18 8.70 9.46
N ILE A 21 -17.18 9.56 9.28
CA ILE A 21 -16.73 9.99 7.95
C ILE A 21 -15.91 8.85 7.33
N LYS A 22 -16.33 8.38 6.15
CA LYS A 22 -15.56 7.38 5.38
C LYS A 22 -14.47 8.10 4.59
N VAL A 23 -13.23 7.86 5.01
CA VAL A 23 -12.05 8.51 4.43
C VAL A 23 -11.36 7.52 3.48
N VAL A 24 -11.53 7.75 2.18
CA VAL A 24 -10.93 6.93 1.13
C VAL A 24 -9.54 7.47 0.79
N THR A 25 -8.51 6.74 1.18
CA THR A 25 -7.11 7.12 1.00
C THR A 25 -6.39 6.23 -0.01
N GLY A 26 -5.17 6.54 -0.33
CA GLY A 26 -4.32 5.76 -1.23
C GLY A 26 -3.54 6.64 -2.20
N ILE A 27 -2.57 6.04 -2.86
CA ILE A 27 -1.69 6.72 -3.80
C ILE A 27 -2.48 7.40 -4.92
N ARG A 28 -1.98 8.50 -5.48
CA ARG A 28 -2.63 9.15 -6.64
C ARG A 28 -2.79 8.16 -7.79
N ARG A 29 -3.91 8.27 -8.55
CA ARG A 29 -4.22 7.42 -9.71
C ARG A 29 -4.48 5.94 -9.39
N CYS A 30 -4.63 5.52 -8.12
CA CYS A 30 -5.03 4.15 -7.77
C CYS A 30 -6.53 3.87 -7.93
N GLY A 31 -7.35 4.89 -8.25
CA GLY A 31 -8.77 4.73 -8.55
C GLY A 31 -9.75 5.17 -7.46
N LYS A 32 -9.33 6.00 -6.47
CA LYS A 32 -10.20 6.50 -5.39
C LYS A 32 -11.49 7.16 -5.88
N SER A 33 -11.32 8.21 -6.70
CA SER A 33 -12.45 8.96 -7.27
C SER A 33 -13.35 8.07 -8.12
N TYR A 34 -12.77 7.15 -8.90
CA TYR A 34 -13.53 6.19 -9.70
C TYR A 34 -14.35 5.23 -8.83
N LEU A 35 -13.77 4.71 -7.76
CA LEU A 35 -14.49 3.86 -6.81
C LEU A 35 -15.70 4.60 -6.21
N LEU A 36 -15.50 5.83 -5.78
CA LEU A 36 -16.54 6.59 -5.07
C LEU A 36 -17.62 7.11 -6.02
N PHE A 37 -17.22 7.80 -7.12
CA PHE A 37 -18.14 8.50 -8.00
C PHE A 37 -18.75 7.64 -9.13
N ASN A 38 -18.16 6.47 -9.41
CA ASN A 38 -18.67 5.54 -10.41
C ASN A 38 -19.17 4.25 -9.75
N ILE A 39 -18.31 3.47 -9.14
CA ILE A 39 -18.69 2.13 -8.65
C ILE A 39 -19.69 2.25 -7.48
N PHE A 40 -19.37 2.98 -6.43
CA PHE A 40 -20.23 3.10 -5.26
C PHE A 40 -21.49 3.90 -5.54
N LYS A 41 -21.39 5.00 -6.32
CA LYS A 41 -22.57 5.75 -6.75
C LYS A 41 -23.55 4.89 -7.56
N ASN A 42 -23.06 4.09 -8.51
CA ASN A 42 -23.91 3.18 -9.27
C ASN A 42 -24.56 2.13 -8.38
N TYR A 43 -23.81 1.58 -7.42
CA TYR A 43 -24.37 0.67 -6.42
C TYR A 43 -25.56 1.31 -5.68
N LEU A 44 -25.43 2.56 -5.21
CA LEU A 44 -26.52 3.25 -4.50
C LEU A 44 -27.74 3.44 -5.39
N LEU A 45 -27.55 3.86 -6.65
CA LEU A 45 -28.64 4.03 -7.63
C LEU A 45 -29.36 2.70 -7.91
N GLU A 46 -28.63 1.61 -8.09
CA GLU A 46 -29.16 0.27 -8.32
C GLU A 46 -29.93 -0.28 -7.10
N HIS A 47 -29.61 0.22 -5.89
CA HIS A 47 -30.29 -0.17 -4.64
C HIS A 47 -31.37 0.83 -4.20
N GLY A 48 -31.86 1.66 -5.11
CA GLY A 48 -33.05 2.49 -4.93
C GLY A 48 -32.82 3.87 -4.36
N VAL A 49 -31.54 4.30 -4.18
CA VAL A 49 -31.25 5.69 -3.80
C VAL A 49 -31.49 6.60 -5.01
N THR A 50 -32.28 7.63 -4.86
CA THR A 50 -32.52 8.61 -5.92
C THR A 50 -31.30 9.49 -6.17
N ALA A 51 -31.10 9.94 -7.40
CA ALA A 51 -29.94 10.74 -7.76
C ALA A 51 -29.83 12.09 -7.00
N SER A 52 -30.97 12.67 -6.61
CA SER A 52 -31.03 13.90 -5.78
C SER A 52 -30.47 13.70 -4.37
N HIS A 53 -30.47 12.48 -3.85
CA HIS A 53 -29.93 12.14 -2.54
C HIS A 53 -28.44 11.78 -2.56
N ILE A 54 -27.78 11.88 -3.73
CA ILE A 54 -26.34 11.63 -3.88
C ILE A 54 -25.66 12.94 -4.27
N ILE A 55 -25.10 13.63 -3.29
CA ILE A 55 -24.41 14.91 -3.46
C ILE A 55 -22.94 14.63 -3.77
N THR A 56 -22.47 15.02 -4.95
CA THR A 56 -21.08 14.79 -5.40
C THR A 56 -20.38 16.09 -5.73
N ILE A 57 -19.22 16.36 -5.08
CA ILE A 57 -18.42 17.58 -5.30
C ILE A 57 -16.96 17.19 -5.50
N GLU A 58 -16.43 17.41 -6.70
CA GLU A 58 -15.03 17.22 -7.06
C GLU A 58 -14.29 18.56 -6.88
N LEU A 59 -13.55 18.71 -5.77
CA LEU A 59 -12.94 19.99 -5.38
C LEU A 59 -11.72 20.37 -6.23
N ASP A 60 -11.11 19.42 -6.94
CA ASP A 60 -10.02 19.66 -7.88
C ASP A 60 -10.51 20.34 -9.18
N GLN A 61 -11.79 20.18 -9.54
CA GLN A 61 -12.34 20.78 -10.73
C GLN A 61 -12.48 22.30 -10.62
N ARG A 62 -12.06 23.00 -11.67
CA ARG A 62 -12.11 24.47 -11.72
C ARG A 62 -13.52 25.05 -11.53
N LYS A 63 -14.55 24.37 -12.06
CA LYS A 63 -15.96 24.79 -11.91
C LYS A 63 -16.40 24.83 -10.43
N ASN A 64 -15.78 23.98 -9.60
CA ASN A 64 -16.10 23.83 -8.18
C ASN A 64 -15.19 24.66 -7.27
N LYS A 65 -14.34 25.54 -7.83
CA LYS A 65 -13.39 26.35 -7.05
C LYS A 65 -14.06 27.15 -5.92
N LYS A 66 -15.30 27.63 -6.12
CA LYS A 66 -16.06 28.38 -5.11
C LYS A 66 -16.38 27.54 -3.86
N TYR A 67 -16.51 26.21 -4.01
CA TYR A 67 -16.78 25.28 -2.92
C TYR A 67 -15.52 24.88 -2.11
N ARG A 68 -14.39 25.51 -2.37
CA ARG A 68 -13.20 25.39 -1.51
C ARG A 68 -13.25 26.35 -0.32
N ASP A 69 -14.24 27.22 -0.29
CA ASP A 69 -14.58 28.07 0.82
C ASP A 69 -15.54 27.35 1.77
N PRO A 70 -15.28 27.34 3.10
CA PRO A 70 -16.03 26.58 4.10
C PRO A 70 -17.51 26.90 4.14
N ASP A 71 -17.84 28.20 4.20
CA ASP A 71 -19.24 28.64 4.33
C ASP A 71 -20.02 28.35 3.03
N THR A 72 -19.39 28.60 1.89
CA THR A 72 -20.00 28.37 0.58
C THR A 72 -20.35 26.90 0.33
N ILE A 73 -19.52 25.97 0.77
CA ILE A 73 -19.80 24.53 0.59
C ILE A 73 -20.89 24.04 1.55
N LEU A 74 -20.88 24.53 2.80
CA LEU A 74 -21.89 24.16 3.80
C LEU A 74 -23.27 24.65 3.36
N ASP A 75 -23.40 25.93 3.01
CA ASP A 75 -24.64 26.53 2.49
C ASP A 75 -25.16 25.76 1.27
N TYR A 76 -24.25 25.39 0.36
CA TYR A 76 -24.63 24.65 -0.85
C TYR A 76 -25.14 23.24 -0.51
N ILE A 77 -24.44 22.50 0.33
CA ILE A 77 -24.85 21.14 0.72
C ILE A 77 -26.20 21.20 1.46
N GLU A 78 -26.35 22.10 2.42
CA GLU A 78 -27.60 22.28 3.16
C GLU A 78 -28.79 22.63 2.23
N SER A 79 -28.54 23.46 1.20
CA SER A 79 -29.56 23.81 0.22
C SER A 79 -30.04 22.64 -0.67
N LEU A 80 -29.29 21.54 -0.72
CA LEU A 80 -29.65 20.34 -1.48
C LEU A 80 -30.39 19.30 -0.64
N ILE A 81 -30.45 19.47 0.68
CA ILE A 81 -31.14 18.56 1.59
C ILE A 81 -32.58 19.08 1.77
N GLU A 82 -33.52 18.51 1.03
CA GLU A 82 -34.88 19.01 0.95
C GLU A 82 -35.89 18.17 1.76
N ASP A 83 -35.52 16.99 2.20
CA ASP A 83 -36.39 16.04 2.93
C ASP A 83 -35.62 15.26 4.02
N ASP A 84 -36.32 14.37 4.70
CA ASP A 84 -35.78 13.52 5.78
C ASP A 84 -35.20 12.18 5.30
N GLU A 85 -35.15 11.94 3.98
CA GLU A 85 -34.56 10.74 3.41
C GLU A 85 -33.02 10.73 3.56
N GLN A 86 -32.40 9.58 3.37
CA GLN A 86 -30.95 9.42 3.53
C GLN A 86 -30.17 10.05 2.38
N TYR A 87 -29.29 11.00 2.69
CA TYR A 87 -28.36 11.61 1.76
C TYR A 87 -26.95 11.01 1.85
N TYR A 88 -26.25 10.93 0.70
CA TYR A 88 -24.88 10.47 0.59
C TYR A 88 -24.03 11.62 0.04
N ILE A 89 -23.15 12.16 0.89
CA ILE A 89 -22.31 13.31 0.55
C ILE A 89 -20.92 12.79 0.19
N MET A 90 -20.49 12.99 -1.04
CA MET A 90 -19.21 12.53 -1.58
C MET A 90 -18.35 13.71 -2.01
N LEU A 91 -17.22 13.94 -1.31
CA LEU A 91 -16.27 15.02 -1.62
C LEU A 91 -14.95 14.44 -2.10
N ASP A 92 -14.49 14.84 -3.30
CA ASP A 92 -13.20 14.42 -3.85
C ASP A 92 -12.10 15.44 -3.55
N GLU A 93 -10.89 14.95 -3.24
CA GLU A 93 -9.69 15.74 -2.93
C GLU A 93 -9.97 16.82 -1.86
N VAL A 94 -10.59 16.40 -0.76
CA VAL A 94 -11.12 17.30 0.30
C VAL A 94 -10.03 18.19 0.95
N GLN A 95 -8.72 17.82 0.84
CA GLN A 95 -7.62 18.69 1.28
C GLN A 95 -7.53 20.03 0.49
N MET A 96 -8.27 20.17 -0.58
CA MET A 96 -8.38 21.45 -1.31
C MET A 96 -9.39 22.41 -0.69
N LEU A 97 -10.24 21.94 0.22
CA LEU A 97 -11.17 22.73 1.00
C LEU A 97 -10.42 23.38 2.17
N GLN A 98 -10.61 24.67 2.37
CA GLN A 98 -10.08 25.35 3.54
C GLN A 98 -10.82 24.86 4.79
N GLU A 99 -10.13 24.76 5.93
CA GLU A 99 -10.73 24.33 7.20
C GLU A 99 -11.59 23.07 7.07
N PHE A 100 -11.16 22.13 6.20
CA PHE A 100 -11.95 20.95 5.82
C PHE A 100 -12.36 20.09 7.03
N GLU A 101 -11.55 20.07 8.10
CA GLU A 101 -11.83 19.34 9.33
C GLU A 101 -13.08 19.90 10.02
N GLU A 102 -13.21 21.24 10.09
CA GLU A 102 -14.37 21.90 10.69
C GLU A 102 -15.62 21.71 9.85
N VAL A 103 -15.48 21.80 8.53
CA VAL A 103 -16.58 21.53 7.59
C VAL A 103 -17.08 20.09 7.72
N LEU A 104 -16.19 19.11 7.72
CA LEU A 104 -16.58 17.71 7.85
C LEU A 104 -17.22 17.39 9.21
N ASN A 105 -16.72 18.01 10.29
CA ASN A 105 -17.37 17.93 11.60
C ASN A 105 -18.78 18.55 11.59
N SER A 106 -18.97 19.67 10.89
CA SER A 106 -20.29 20.30 10.73
C SER A 106 -21.26 19.41 9.97
N LEU A 107 -20.81 18.79 8.87
CA LEU A 107 -21.61 17.85 8.10
C LEU A 107 -22.05 16.61 8.91
N LEU A 108 -21.26 16.17 9.90
CA LEU A 108 -21.65 15.05 10.78
C LEU A 108 -22.86 15.38 11.69
N HIS A 109 -23.23 16.66 11.84
CA HIS A 109 -24.41 17.05 12.61
C HIS A 109 -25.71 16.91 11.78
N ILE A 110 -25.63 16.71 10.47
CA ILE A 110 -26.76 16.45 9.61
C ILE A 110 -27.18 14.98 9.81
N ARG A 111 -28.33 14.76 10.44
CA ARG A 111 -28.75 13.42 10.92
C ARG A 111 -28.96 12.39 9.83
N ASN A 112 -29.43 12.82 8.68
CA ASN A 112 -29.75 11.99 7.53
C ASN A 112 -28.67 12.08 6.43
N ALA A 113 -27.42 12.42 6.80
CA ALA A 113 -26.31 12.44 5.86
C ALA A 113 -25.24 11.39 6.21
N ASP A 114 -24.77 10.70 5.20
CA ASP A 114 -23.65 9.77 5.27
C ASP A 114 -22.48 10.32 4.43
N ILE A 115 -21.28 10.48 5.03
CA ILE A 115 -20.22 11.30 4.46
C ILE A 115 -19.06 10.43 3.99
N TYR A 116 -18.64 10.66 2.75
CA TYR A 116 -17.55 9.98 2.07
C TYR A 116 -16.60 11.03 1.48
N VAL A 117 -15.32 10.91 1.79
CA VAL A 117 -14.31 11.84 1.28
C VAL A 117 -13.13 11.09 0.70
N THR A 118 -12.49 11.67 -0.32
CA THR A 118 -11.22 11.18 -0.79
C THR A 118 -10.09 12.15 -0.49
N GLY A 119 -8.90 11.60 -0.34
CA GLY A 119 -7.67 12.37 -0.29
C GLY A 119 -6.47 11.56 -0.75
N SER A 120 -5.57 12.21 -1.46
CA SER A 120 -4.35 11.58 -2.00
C SER A 120 -3.14 11.74 -1.09
N ASN A 121 -3.35 12.14 0.16
CA ASN A 121 -2.30 12.49 1.10
C ASN A 121 -2.61 11.95 2.49
N SER A 122 -1.59 11.46 3.18
CA SER A 122 -1.67 11.00 4.56
C SER A 122 -1.86 12.15 5.57
N LYS A 123 -1.84 13.43 5.17
CA LYS A 123 -2.36 14.48 6.04
C LYS A 123 -3.77 14.17 6.52
N PHE A 124 -4.52 13.37 5.75
CA PHE A 124 -5.77 12.73 6.18
C PHE A 124 -5.57 11.61 7.20
N LEU A 125 -4.34 11.08 7.28
CA LEU A 125 -3.95 9.99 8.17
C LEU A 125 -2.90 10.43 9.18
N SER A 126 -2.41 11.68 9.09
CA SER A 126 -1.57 12.17 10.16
C SER A 126 -2.35 11.94 11.45
N LYS A 127 -1.65 11.53 12.48
CA LYS A 127 -2.22 11.38 13.82
C LYS A 127 -3.11 12.59 14.20
N ASP A 128 -2.86 13.72 13.54
CA ASP A 128 -3.58 14.96 13.70
C ASP A 128 -5.02 14.90 13.15
N VAL A 129 -5.26 14.34 11.94
CA VAL A 129 -6.62 14.27 11.38
C VAL A 129 -7.47 13.19 12.08
N ILE A 130 -6.90 12.02 12.39
CA ILE A 130 -7.60 11.03 13.22
C ILE A 130 -7.85 11.61 14.62
N THR A 131 -6.92 12.42 15.14
CA THR A 131 -7.05 13.11 16.42
C THR A 131 -8.04 14.28 16.33
N GLU A 132 -8.05 15.03 15.24
CA GLU A 132 -8.98 16.14 15.00
C GLU A 132 -10.40 15.66 14.74
N PHE A 133 -10.60 14.59 14.00
CA PHE A 133 -11.90 13.91 13.93
C PHE A 133 -12.29 13.21 15.24
N ARG A 134 -11.43 13.25 16.26
CA ARG A 134 -11.71 12.69 17.59
C ARG A 134 -12.27 11.25 17.53
N GLY A 135 -11.73 10.42 16.64
CA GLY A 135 -12.18 9.05 16.40
C GLY A 135 -13.44 8.91 15.54
N ARG A 136 -13.84 9.97 14.79
CA ARG A 136 -15.01 9.95 13.91
C ARG A 136 -14.67 9.66 12.43
N GLY A 137 -13.43 9.34 12.11
CA GLY A 137 -12.99 8.94 10.77
C GLY A 137 -12.85 7.42 10.67
N ASP A 138 -13.37 6.83 9.61
CA ASP A 138 -13.25 5.40 9.25
C ASP A 138 -12.50 5.28 7.92
N GLU A 139 -11.24 4.84 7.99
CA GLU A 139 -10.37 4.81 6.83
C GLU A 139 -10.57 3.58 5.95
N ILE A 140 -10.58 3.82 4.64
CA ILE A 140 -10.52 2.79 3.60
C ILE A 140 -9.33 3.08 2.71
N HIS A 141 -8.21 2.38 2.94
CA HIS A 141 -7.02 2.54 2.12
C HIS A 141 -7.09 1.72 0.84
N ILE A 142 -7.02 2.39 -0.32
CA ILE A 142 -7.08 1.78 -1.64
C ILE A 142 -5.68 1.64 -2.20
N TYR A 143 -5.27 0.39 -2.38
CA TYR A 143 -4.03 0.03 -3.06
C TYR A 143 -4.18 0.10 -4.58
N PRO A 144 -3.08 0.20 -5.35
CA PRO A 144 -3.08 -0.16 -6.76
C PRO A 144 -3.74 -1.53 -6.97
N LEU A 145 -4.09 -1.88 -8.20
CA LEU A 145 -4.71 -3.18 -8.48
C LEU A 145 -3.85 -4.31 -7.92
N THR A 146 -4.46 -5.21 -7.18
CA THR A 146 -3.84 -6.49 -6.86
C THR A 146 -3.61 -7.29 -8.14
N PHE A 147 -2.75 -8.29 -8.13
CA PHE A 147 -2.53 -9.10 -9.32
C PHE A 147 -3.82 -9.78 -9.81
N LYS A 148 -4.71 -10.15 -8.92
CA LYS A 148 -6.03 -10.69 -9.27
C LYS A 148 -6.87 -9.65 -10.04
N GLU A 149 -7.03 -8.44 -9.49
CA GLU A 149 -7.78 -7.35 -10.13
C GLU A 149 -7.13 -6.93 -11.47
N PHE A 150 -5.79 -6.96 -11.55
CA PHE A 150 -5.06 -6.73 -12.78
C PHE A 150 -5.41 -7.78 -13.84
N MET A 151 -5.42 -9.07 -13.48
CA MET A 151 -5.74 -10.16 -14.41
C MET A 151 -7.20 -10.14 -14.89
N GLU A 152 -8.13 -9.62 -14.10
CA GLU A 152 -9.52 -9.43 -14.53
C GLU A 152 -9.66 -8.40 -15.67
N ALA A 153 -8.72 -7.46 -15.74
CA ALA A 153 -8.67 -6.41 -16.75
C ALA A 153 -7.66 -6.67 -17.88
N TYR A 154 -6.77 -7.64 -17.71
CA TYR A 154 -5.68 -7.94 -18.64
C TYR A 154 -6.11 -8.94 -19.70
N ASP A 155 -5.87 -8.59 -20.97
CA ASP A 155 -6.16 -9.47 -22.13
C ASP A 155 -4.96 -10.37 -22.44
N GLY A 156 -4.75 -11.41 -21.66
CA GLY A 156 -3.65 -12.34 -21.83
C GLY A 156 -3.64 -13.46 -20.80
N ASP A 157 -2.69 -14.37 -20.96
CA ASP A 157 -2.50 -15.44 -19.99
C ASP A 157 -1.81 -14.96 -18.69
N MET A 158 -1.91 -15.76 -17.67
CA MET A 158 -1.39 -15.49 -16.33
C MET A 158 0.13 -15.21 -16.31
N TYR A 159 0.91 -15.87 -17.15
CA TYR A 159 2.38 -15.73 -17.16
C TYR A 159 2.81 -14.42 -17.81
N ARG A 160 2.14 -14.02 -18.90
CA ARG A 160 2.32 -12.72 -19.51
C ARG A 160 1.81 -11.61 -18.60
N GLY A 161 0.66 -11.83 -17.95
CA GLY A 161 0.13 -10.91 -16.96
C GLY A 161 1.11 -10.69 -15.81
N TRP A 162 1.75 -11.74 -15.31
CA TRP A 162 2.80 -11.62 -14.30
C TRP A 162 4.00 -10.80 -14.78
N ALA A 163 4.53 -11.09 -15.96
CA ALA A 163 5.64 -10.35 -16.54
C ALA A 163 5.32 -8.86 -16.68
N GLU A 164 4.11 -8.51 -17.13
CA GLU A 164 3.63 -7.14 -17.23
C GLU A 164 3.49 -6.48 -15.86
N TYR A 165 2.87 -7.18 -14.90
CA TYR A 165 2.60 -6.65 -13.57
C TYR A 165 3.89 -6.38 -12.78
N VAL A 166 4.88 -7.26 -12.86
CA VAL A 166 6.20 -7.07 -12.22
C VAL A 166 6.92 -5.84 -12.77
N VAL A 167 6.78 -5.56 -14.07
CA VAL A 167 7.46 -4.43 -14.72
C VAL A 167 6.69 -3.12 -14.54
N TYR A 168 5.38 -3.12 -14.78
CA TYR A 168 4.57 -1.89 -14.88
C TYR A 168 3.65 -1.65 -13.69
N GLY A 169 3.58 -2.57 -12.73
CA GLY A 169 2.78 -2.42 -11.51
C GLY A 169 1.27 -2.56 -11.72
N GLY A 170 0.54 -2.13 -10.71
CA GLY A 170 -0.92 -2.25 -10.61
C GLY A 170 -1.69 -0.93 -10.76
N LEU A 171 -1.10 0.15 -11.24
CA LEU A 171 -1.87 1.38 -11.48
C LEU A 171 -2.91 1.14 -12.59
N PRO A 172 -4.21 1.46 -12.36
CA PRO A 172 -5.29 1.06 -13.28
C PRO A 172 -5.08 1.47 -14.73
N LEU A 173 -4.50 2.63 -14.98
CA LEU A 173 -4.31 3.13 -16.34
C LEU A 173 -3.26 2.33 -17.12
N THR A 174 -2.27 1.72 -16.46
CA THR A 174 -1.22 0.93 -17.13
C THR A 174 -1.79 -0.32 -17.80
N VAL A 175 -2.83 -0.93 -17.21
CA VAL A 175 -3.48 -2.13 -17.77
C VAL A 175 -4.18 -1.82 -19.10
N THR A 176 -4.71 -0.61 -19.25
CA THR A 176 -5.43 -0.20 -20.47
C THR A 176 -4.51 0.23 -21.60
N MET A 177 -3.24 0.50 -21.32
CA MET A 177 -2.24 0.90 -22.32
C MET A 177 -1.69 -0.33 -23.04
N LYS A 178 -1.64 -0.27 -24.36
CA LYS A 178 -1.17 -1.39 -25.20
C LYS A 178 0.32 -1.32 -25.54
N MET A 179 0.90 -0.11 -25.57
CA MET A 179 2.29 0.10 -25.98
C MET A 179 3.19 0.30 -24.76
N GLU A 180 4.33 -0.40 -24.75
CA GLU A 180 5.32 -0.32 -23.67
C GLU A 180 5.84 1.09 -23.45
N GLU A 181 6.13 1.83 -24.54
CA GLU A 181 6.63 3.20 -24.46
C GLU A 181 5.62 4.13 -23.77
N GLN A 182 4.32 3.88 -23.97
CA GLN A 182 3.27 4.65 -23.30
C GLN A 182 3.25 4.37 -21.79
N LYS A 183 3.37 3.10 -21.39
CA LYS A 183 3.45 2.70 -19.97
C LYS A 183 4.68 3.31 -19.28
N ILE A 184 5.84 3.19 -19.91
CA ILE A 184 7.11 3.73 -19.42
C ILE A 184 7.02 5.26 -19.27
N SER A 185 6.58 5.95 -20.32
CA SER A 185 6.42 7.41 -20.31
C SER A 185 5.41 7.87 -19.25
N TYR A 186 4.28 7.20 -19.17
CA TYR A 186 3.25 7.51 -18.17
C TYR A 186 3.76 7.36 -16.75
N LEU A 187 4.35 6.23 -16.38
CA LEU A 187 4.85 5.96 -15.05
C LEU A 187 6.00 6.91 -14.66
N THR A 188 6.93 7.16 -15.59
CA THR A 188 8.06 8.08 -15.37
C THR A 188 7.58 9.51 -15.13
N ASN A 189 6.67 10.00 -15.97
CA ASN A 189 6.11 11.34 -15.83
C ASN A 189 5.24 11.46 -14.57
N LEU A 190 4.44 10.44 -14.28
CA LEU A 190 3.62 10.40 -13.08
C LEU A 190 4.48 10.47 -11.82
N PHE A 191 5.57 9.70 -11.77
CA PHE A 191 6.46 9.71 -10.62
C PHE A 191 7.10 11.10 -10.42
N LYS A 192 7.67 11.67 -11.48
CA LYS A 192 8.40 12.93 -11.43
C LYS A 192 7.49 14.15 -11.26
N GLU A 193 6.53 14.29 -12.15
CA GLU A 193 5.72 15.52 -12.25
C GLU A 193 4.51 15.52 -11.28
N THR A 194 4.16 14.38 -10.73
CA THR A 194 3.03 14.31 -9.79
C THR A 194 3.50 14.03 -8.37
N TYR A 195 4.18 12.90 -8.13
CA TYR A 195 4.52 12.52 -6.76
C TYR A 195 5.64 13.35 -6.16
N LEU A 196 6.79 13.41 -6.81
CA LEU A 196 7.93 14.17 -6.27
C LEU A 196 7.63 15.66 -6.20
N LYS A 197 7.04 16.21 -7.26
CA LYS A 197 6.67 17.62 -7.29
C LYS A 197 5.69 17.99 -6.17
N ASP A 198 4.68 17.15 -5.93
CA ASP A 198 3.69 17.37 -4.87
C ASP A 198 4.35 17.37 -3.48
N ILE A 199 5.28 16.45 -3.22
CA ILE A 199 6.03 16.40 -1.96
C ILE A 199 6.91 17.66 -1.81
N ILE A 200 7.64 18.03 -2.87
CA ILE A 200 8.53 19.18 -2.88
C ILE A 200 7.76 20.48 -2.60
N GLU A 201 6.66 20.70 -3.31
CA GLU A 201 5.83 21.90 -3.16
C GLU A 201 5.18 21.97 -1.78
N ARG A 202 4.65 20.85 -1.29
CA ARG A 202 3.95 20.77 0.00
C ARG A 202 4.86 21.03 1.18
N HIS A 203 6.05 20.46 1.16
CA HIS A 203 7.00 20.54 2.28
C HIS A 203 8.06 21.61 2.07
N HIS A 204 7.95 22.45 1.03
CA HIS A 204 8.87 23.52 0.68
C HIS A 204 10.33 23.02 0.65
N ILE A 205 10.56 21.86 -0.01
CA ILE A 205 11.89 21.25 -0.06
C ILE A 205 12.78 22.03 -1.00
N GLU A 206 13.82 22.67 -0.46
CA GLU A 206 14.80 23.42 -1.24
C GLU A 206 15.82 22.50 -1.93
N LYS A 207 16.24 21.44 -1.24
CA LYS A 207 17.25 20.48 -1.72
C LYS A 207 16.60 19.28 -2.42
N THR A 208 16.01 19.54 -3.56
CA THR A 208 15.23 18.54 -4.32
C THR A 208 16.06 17.34 -4.77
N GLN A 209 17.34 17.56 -5.11
CA GLN A 209 18.25 16.49 -5.51
C GLN A 209 18.48 15.47 -4.38
N GLU A 210 18.59 15.91 -3.13
CA GLU A 210 18.76 15.01 -1.99
C GLU A 210 17.53 14.08 -1.80
N LEU A 211 16.32 14.60 -2.01
CA LEU A 211 15.10 13.78 -1.99
C LEU A 211 15.12 12.76 -3.14
N GLU A 212 15.48 13.19 -4.34
CA GLU A 212 15.58 12.32 -5.51
C GLU A 212 16.60 11.19 -5.31
N ASP A 213 17.76 11.51 -4.76
CA ASP A 213 18.81 10.54 -4.47
C ASP A 213 18.38 9.56 -3.37
N LEU A 214 17.69 10.04 -2.33
CA LEU A 214 17.11 9.17 -1.32
C LEU A 214 16.11 8.16 -1.92
N VAL A 215 15.23 8.62 -2.80
CA VAL A 215 14.27 7.73 -3.48
C VAL A 215 15.01 6.69 -4.34
N ASN A 216 16.09 7.07 -5.03
CA ASN A 216 16.92 6.13 -5.79
C ASN A 216 17.55 5.06 -4.89
N ILE A 217 18.09 5.47 -3.73
CA ILE A 217 18.66 4.53 -2.75
C ILE A 217 17.60 3.56 -2.25
N LEU A 218 16.43 4.05 -1.86
CA LEU A 218 15.34 3.20 -1.36
C LEU A 218 14.81 2.27 -2.46
N ALA A 219 14.67 2.75 -3.69
CA ALA A 219 14.23 1.95 -4.83
C ALA A 219 15.23 0.84 -5.18
N SER A 220 16.53 1.12 -5.08
CA SER A 220 17.57 0.11 -5.31
C SER A 220 17.74 -0.87 -4.15
N ALA A 221 17.34 -0.47 -2.93
CA ALA A 221 17.45 -1.29 -1.72
C ALA A 221 16.13 -2.01 -1.35
N ILE A 222 15.18 -2.12 -2.30
CA ILE A 222 13.90 -2.77 -2.06
C ILE A 222 14.10 -4.20 -1.50
N GLY A 223 13.33 -4.58 -0.49
CA GLY A 223 13.47 -5.88 0.18
C GLY A 223 14.74 -6.06 1.01
N SER A 224 15.65 -5.09 1.04
CA SER A 224 16.89 -5.15 1.80
C SER A 224 16.79 -4.38 3.11
N LEU A 225 17.42 -4.92 4.17
CA LEU A 225 17.51 -4.22 5.44
C LEU A 225 18.33 -2.94 5.32
N THR A 226 17.74 -1.82 5.66
CA THR A 226 18.38 -0.50 5.67
C THR A 226 17.99 0.33 6.90
N ASN A 227 18.72 1.41 7.13
CA ASN A 227 18.43 2.38 8.19
C ASN A 227 19.01 3.76 7.80
N PRO A 228 18.56 4.85 8.44
CA PRO A 228 19.06 6.18 8.14
C PRO A 228 20.59 6.32 8.20
N PRO A 229 21.35 5.73 9.16
CA PRO A 229 22.82 5.76 9.14
C PRO A 229 23.45 5.07 7.94
N LYS A 230 22.89 3.93 7.47
CA LYS A 230 23.38 3.25 6.26
C LYS A 230 23.12 4.09 5.01
N ILE A 231 21.95 4.73 4.95
CA ILE A 231 21.61 5.66 3.87
C ILE A 231 22.55 6.86 3.88
N GLU A 232 22.81 7.47 5.04
CA GLU A 232 23.77 8.58 5.17
C GLU A 232 25.17 8.19 4.68
N ALA A 233 25.62 6.97 5.04
CA ALA A 233 26.89 6.45 4.55
C ALA A 233 26.92 6.31 3.02
N THR A 234 25.80 5.90 2.41
CA THR A 234 25.67 5.82 0.95
C THR A 234 25.73 7.21 0.30
N PHE A 235 25.08 8.23 0.88
CA PHE A 235 25.20 9.60 0.42
C PHE A 235 26.65 10.08 0.42
N LYS A 236 27.38 9.81 1.50
CA LYS A 236 28.81 10.19 1.60
C LYS A 236 29.70 9.46 0.61
N SER A 237 29.53 8.15 0.44
CA SER A 237 30.44 7.30 -0.33
C SER A 237 30.13 7.27 -1.83
N ALA A 238 28.85 7.16 -2.23
CA ALA A 238 28.44 6.97 -3.62
C ALA A 238 28.03 8.29 -4.30
N ILE A 239 27.36 9.19 -3.56
CA ILE A 239 26.81 10.44 -4.10
C ILE A 239 27.74 11.62 -3.85
N GLN A 240 28.69 11.48 -2.91
CA GLN A 240 29.60 12.54 -2.49
C GLN A 240 28.87 13.80 -1.96
N SER A 241 27.72 13.60 -1.35
CA SER A 241 26.88 14.62 -0.74
C SER A 241 26.79 14.42 0.77
N THR A 242 26.47 15.49 1.49
CA THR A 242 26.23 15.46 2.93
C THR A 242 24.77 15.79 3.22
N ILE A 243 24.05 14.82 3.75
CA ILE A 243 22.68 14.99 4.22
C ILE A 243 22.63 14.61 5.70
N SER A 244 21.83 15.32 6.49
CA SER A 244 21.70 14.98 7.92
C SER A 244 20.77 13.78 8.14
N LEU A 245 21.03 13.01 9.20
CA LEU A 245 20.16 11.91 9.62
C LEU A 245 18.69 12.36 9.85
N ASN A 246 18.52 13.57 10.37
CA ASN A 246 17.19 14.12 10.59
C ASN A 246 16.47 14.43 9.27
N THR A 247 17.17 14.97 8.29
CA THR A 247 16.63 15.23 6.95
C THR A 247 16.25 13.89 6.26
N ILE A 248 17.11 12.87 6.39
CA ILE A 248 16.80 11.54 5.84
C ILE A 248 15.51 10.97 6.45
N ARG A 249 15.37 11.04 7.79
CA ARG A 249 14.15 10.56 8.47
C ARG A 249 12.92 11.34 8.00
N GLN A 250 13.03 12.64 7.95
CA GLN A 250 11.94 13.52 7.51
C GLN A 250 11.52 13.25 6.06
N TYR A 251 12.47 13.04 5.14
CA TYR A 251 12.14 12.70 3.77
C TYR A 251 11.52 11.31 3.63
N ILE A 252 11.95 10.34 4.45
CA ILE A 252 11.30 9.02 4.51
C ILE A 252 9.85 9.18 4.99
N GLU A 253 9.59 9.96 6.03
CA GLU A 253 8.24 10.25 6.51
C GLU A 253 7.39 10.90 5.41
N TYR A 254 7.92 11.85 4.64
CA TYR A 254 7.20 12.46 3.51
C TYR A 254 6.85 11.47 2.40
N LEU A 255 7.72 10.49 2.14
CA LEU A 255 7.47 9.43 1.17
C LEU A 255 6.43 8.43 1.68
N GLU A 256 6.46 8.08 2.97
CA GLU A 256 5.42 7.28 3.63
C GLU A 256 4.08 8.01 3.60
N ASP A 257 4.09 9.29 3.93
CA ASP A 257 2.93 10.16 3.91
C ASP A 257 2.30 10.31 2.53
N ALA A 258 3.07 10.28 1.47
CA ALA A 258 2.59 10.28 0.10
C ALA A 258 2.19 8.88 -0.41
N PHE A 259 2.21 7.86 0.45
CA PHE A 259 1.96 6.46 0.09
C PHE A 259 2.88 5.93 -1.03
N ILE A 260 4.10 6.48 -1.17
CA ILE A 260 5.06 5.98 -2.16
C ILE A 260 5.75 4.74 -1.64
N ILE A 261 6.12 4.74 -0.36
CA ILE A 261 6.77 3.64 0.32
C ILE A 261 6.05 3.27 1.61
N ASN A 262 6.19 2.03 2.01
CA ASN A 262 5.76 1.50 3.30
C ASN A 262 6.95 0.90 4.02
N LYS A 263 7.04 1.11 5.34
CA LYS A 263 8.03 0.44 6.16
C LYS A 263 7.50 -0.85 6.75
N ALA A 264 8.32 -1.89 6.73
CA ALA A 264 8.12 -3.13 7.47
C ALA A 264 9.04 -3.14 8.68
N ASN A 265 8.45 -3.19 9.88
CA ASN A 265 9.20 -3.23 11.13
C ASN A 265 9.79 -4.62 11.35
N ARG A 266 10.89 -4.70 12.11
CA ARG A 266 11.45 -5.99 12.52
C ARG A 266 10.82 -6.46 13.83
N TYR A 267 10.34 -7.70 13.80
CA TYR A 267 9.71 -8.34 14.94
C TYR A 267 10.50 -9.58 15.37
N ASN A 268 10.98 -9.60 16.61
CA ASN A 268 11.59 -10.78 17.19
C ASN A 268 10.50 -11.79 17.57
N VAL A 269 10.41 -12.88 16.82
CA VAL A 269 9.35 -13.88 16.96
C VAL A 269 9.39 -14.55 18.33
N LYS A 270 10.59 -14.95 18.82
CA LYS A 270 10.76 -15.58 20.13
C LYS A 270 10.60 -14.58 21.28
N GLY A 271 11.19 -13.40 21.14
CA GLY A 271 11.16 -12.35 22.18
C GLY A 271 9.85 -11.57 22.20
N ARG A 272 8.97 -11.75 21.21
CA ARG A 272 7.68 -11.05 21.04
C ARG A 272 7.78 -9.54 21.19
N LYS A 273 8.82 -8.95 20.59
CA LYS A 273 9.10 -7.52 20.66
C LYS A 273 9.59 -6.95 19.33
N TYR A 274 9.29 -5.69 19.10
CA TYR A 274 9.82 -4.96 17.95
C TYR A 274 11.31 -4.66 18.14
N ILE A 275 12.04 -4.68 17.02
CA ILE A 275 13.44 -4.28 16.90
C ILE A 275 13.48 -2.99 16.09
N GLY A 276 14.01 -1.92 16.68
CA GLY A 276 13.91 -0.59 16.09
C GLY A 276 14.54 -0.43 14.69
N THR A 277 15.72 -1.02 14.47
CA THR A 277 16.43 -0.91 13.19
C THR A 277 17.38 -2.10 13.00
N PRO A 278 17.80 -2.44 11.76
CA PRO A 278 17.36 -1.89 10.47
C PRO A 278 15.94 -2.33 10.08
N LEU A 279 15.35 -1.68 9.08
CA LEU A 279 14.00 -1.92 8.56
C LEU A 279 14.06 -2.31 7.10
N LYS A 280 12.95 -2.84 6.53
CA LYS A 280 12.76 -2.94 5.08
C LYS A 280 11.75 -1.88 4.63
N TYR A 281 11.93 -1.41 3.40
CA TYR A 281 10.98 -0.51 2.74
C TYR A 281 10.48 -1.15 1.45
N TYR A 282 9.17 -1.06 1.22
CA TYR A 282 8.50 -1.56 0.03
C TYR A 282 7.76 -0.42 -0.65
N PHE A 283 7.78 -0.39 -1.97
CA PHE A 283 7.00 0.56 -2.74
C PHE A 283 5.53 0.11 -2.81
N GLU A 284 4.62 1.08 -2.70
CA GLU A 284 3.19 0.82 -2.86
C GLU A 284 2.86 0.26 -4.25
N ASP A 285 3.63 0.66 -5.27
CA ASP A 285 3.53 0.15 -6.64
C ASP A 285 4.90 -0.15 -7.23
N VAL A 286 5.10 -1.37 -7.72
CA VAL A 286 6.38 -1.80 -8.29
C VAL A 286 6.69 -1.12 -9.62
N GLY A 287 5.68 -0.74 -10.41
CA GLY A 287 5.87 0.00 -11.65
C GLY A 287 6.42 1.40 -11.41
N LEU A 288 5.96 2.09 -10.37
CA LEU A 288 6.52 3.37 -9.94
C LEU A 288 7.96 3.24 -9.46
N ARG A 289 8.29 2.17 -8.70
CA ARG A 289 9.67 1.88 -8.32
C ARG A 289 10.56 1.66 -9.54
N ASN A 290 10.09 0.86 -10.50
CA ASN A 290 10.85 0.58 -11.72
C ASN A 290 11.01 1.83 -12.59
N ALA A 291 9.98 2.65 -12.72
CA ALA A 291 10.04 3.94 -13.42
C ALA A 291 11.09 4.87 -12.81
N ARG A 292 11.19 4.90 -11.48
CA ARG A 292 12.20 5.71 -10.80
C ARG A 292 13.64 5.30 -11.17
N LEU A 293 13.88 4.01 -11.37
CA LEU A 293 15.16 3.46 -11.78
C LEU A 293 15.32 3.36 -13.31
N GLY A 294 14.41 3.97 -14.08
CA GLY A 294 14.42 3.94 -15.55
C GLY A 294 14.30 2.53 -16.11
N PHE A 295 13.60 1.63 -15.41
CA PHE A 295 13.40 0.21 -15.76
C PHE A 295 14.68 -0.59 -15.97
N ARG A 296 15.80 -0.17 -15.36
CA ARG A 296 17.13 -0.80 -15.54
C ARG A 296 17.42 -1.91 -14.53
N GLN A 297 16.72 -1.92 -13.39
CA GLN A 297 16.91 -2.84 -12.28
C GLN A 297 15.61 -3.61 -11.99
N VAL A 298 15.19 -4.43 -12.94
CA VAL A 298 14.01 -5.29 -12.79
C VAL A 298 14.47 -6.63 -12.23
N GLU A 299 14.81 -6.66 -10.95
CA GLU A 299 15.20 -7.87 -10.23
C GLU A 299 13.95 -8.55 -9.68
N GLU A 300 13.47 -9.56 -10.42
CA GLU A 300 12.18 -10.20 -10.15
C GLU A 300 12.07 -10.77 -8.72
N THR A 301 13.17 -11.22 -8.12
CA THR A 301 13.20 -11.73 -6.75
C THR A 301 12.70 -10.69 -5.73
N HIS A 302 13.29 -9.50 -5.77
CA HIS A 302 12.92 -8.42 -4.85
C HIS A 302 11.56 -7.81 -5.18
N LEU A 303 11.20 -7.77 -6.47
CA LEU A 303 9.88 -7.31 -6.91
C LEU A 303 8.78 -8.28 -6.47
N MET A 304 9.02 -9.60 -6.56
CA MET A 304 8.10 -10.62 -6.04
C MET A 304 7.88 -10.44 -4.53
N GLU A 305 8.94 -10.19 -3.77
CA GLU A 305 8.85 -9.92 -2.33
C GLU A 305 7.99 -8.68 -2.05
N ASN A 306 8.20 -7.58 -2.80
CA ASN A 306 7.38 -6.37 -2.67
C ASN A 306 5.91 -6.64 -3.04
N ILE A 307 5.64 -7.42 -4.07
CA ILE A 307 4.27 -7.77 -4.50
C ILE A 307 3.57 -8.60 -3.41
N ILE A 308 4.26 -9.57 -2.80
CA ILE A 308 3.71 -10.35 -1.68
C ILE A 308 3.39 -9.44 -0.49
N TYR A 309 4.29 -8.50 -0.16
CA TYR A 309 4.05 -7.51 0.89
C TYR A 309 2.78 -6.71 0.63
N ASN A 310 2.65 -6.14 -0.58
CA ASN A 310 1.50 -5.33 -0.97
C ASN A 310 0.20 -6.15 -0.97
N GLU A 311 0.25 -7.39 -1.44
CA GLU A 311 -0.90 -8.30 -1.40
C GLU A 311 -1.37 -8.58 0.03
N LEU A 312 -0.45 -8.87 0.95
CA LEU A 312 -0.78 -9.06 2.36
C LEU A 312 -1.40 -7.80 2.99
N ARG A 313 -0.83 -6.64 2.68
CA ARG A 313 -1.37 -5.35 3.14
C ARG A 313 -2.76 -5.09 2.57
N SER A 314 -2.97 -5.32 1.29
CA SER A 314 -4.27 -5.15 0.64
C SER A 314 -5.34 -6.07 1.22
N ARG A 315 -4.96 -7.26 1.72
CA ARG A 315 -5.85 -8.18 2.45
C ARG A 315 -6.12 -7.74 3.90
N GLY A 316 -5.54 -6.63 4.36
CA GLY A 316 -5.75 -6.07 5.69
C GLY A 316 -4.79 -6.59 6.76
N TYR A 317 -3.75 -7.35 6.40
CA TYR A 317 -2.76 -7.80 7.37
C TYR A 317 -1.79 -6.68 7.75
N THR A 318 -1.44 -6.62 9.04
CA THR A 318 -0.23 -5.94 9.48
C THR A 318 0.95 -6.85 9.18
N VAL A 319 1.97 -6.32 8.49
CA VAL A 319 3.09 -7.11 7.97
C VAL A 319 4.41 -6.60 8.53
N ASP A 320 5.13 -7.46 9.22
CA ASP A 320 6.43 -7.21 9.81
C ASP A 320 7.48 -8.17 9.22
N VAL A 321 8.77 -7.84 9.33
CA VAL A 321 9.88 -8.75 9.03
C VAL A 321 10.20 -9.56 10.28
N GLY A 322 10.15 -10.88 10.18
CA GLY A 322 10.43 -11.77 11.30
C GLY A 322 11.93 -11.95 11.56
N VAL A 323 12.32 -11.98 12.84
CA VAL A 323 13.67 -12.32 13.26
C VAL A 323 13.60 -13.51 14.19
N VAL A 324 14.32 -14.57 13.84
CA VAL A 324 14.41 -15.81 14.61
C VAL A 324 15.86 -16.07 15.00
N GLU A 325 16.13 -16.28 16.29
CA GLU A 325 17.46 -16.61 16.76
C GLU A 325 17.72 -18.13 16.66
N LYS A 326 18.73 -18.50 15.90
CA LYS A 326 19.27 -19.86 15.86
C LYS A 326 20.54 -19.90 16.72
N ARG A 327 20.54 -20.77 17.73
CA ARG A 327 21.71 -21.07 18.54
C ARG A 327 22.26 -22.43 18.12
N GLY A 328 23.57 -22.55 18.12
CA GLY A 328 24.25 -23.78 17.80
C GLY A 328 25.66 -23.78 18.39
N THR A 329 26.36 -24.90 18.27
CA THR A 329 27.76 -25.05 18.67
C THR A 329 28.54 -25.37 17.40
N ASP A 330 29.65 -24.68 17.16
CA ASP A 330 30.52 -24.95 16.03
C ASP A 330 31.38 -26.21 16.25
N GLU A 331 32.12 -26.63 15.23
CA GLU A 331 32.99 -27.79 15.25
C GLU A 331 34.07 -27.72 16.35
N ASN A 332 34.35 -26.53 16.87
CA ASN A 332 35.32 -26.27 17.93
C ASN A 332 34.67 -26.19 19.35
N GLY A 333 33.37 -26.50 19.44
CA GLY A 333 32.64 -26.45 20.72
C GLY A 333 32.22 -25.03 21.14
N LYS A 334 32.41 -24.01 20.30
CA LYS A 334 32.05 -22.63 20.60
C LYS A 334 30.59 -22.38 20.24
N GLU A 335 29.83 -21.90 21.22
CA GLU A 335 28.44 -21.47 20.98
C GLU A 335 28.38 -20.31 20.01
N TYR A 336 27.47 -20.38 19.01
CA TYR A 336 27.16 -19.29 18.12
C TYR A 336 25.67 -18.94 18.17
N LYS A 337 25.39 -17.69 17.88
CA LYS A 337 24.04 -17.16 17.79
C LYS A 337 23.89 -16.43 16.44
N ASN A 338 23.11 -17.03 15.55
CA ASN A 338 22.76 -16.44 14.25
C ASN A 338 21.33 -15.92 14.28
N GLN A 339 21.10 -14.82 13.58
CA GLN A 339 19.75 -14.32 13.29
C GLN A 339 19.34 -14.81 11.90
N LEU A 340 18.20 -15.49 11.84
CA LEU A 340 17.53 -15.86 10.60
C LEU A 340 16.37 -14.89 10.38
N GLU A 341 16.12 -14.57 9.12
CA GLU A 341 15.03 -13.68 8.72
C GLU A 341 13.85 -14.50 8.19
N ILE A 342 12.65 -14.09 8.55
CA ILE A 342 11.41 -14.49 7.91
C ILE A 342 10.91 -13.24 7.17
N ASP A 343 10.72 -13.35 5.87
CA ASP A 343 10.37 -12.18 5.06
C ASP A 343 9.12 -11.49 5.59
N PHE A 344 8.09 -12.25 5.96
CA PHE A 344 6.85 -11.67 6.47
C PHE A 344 6.27 -12.42 7.66
N VAL A 345 5.90 -11.64 8.68
CA VAL A 345 5.02 -12.03 9.77
C VAL A 345 3.72 -11.25 9.58
N ALA A 346 2.70 -11.91 9.03
CA ALA A 346 1.42 -11.31 8.72
C ALA A 346 0.42 -11.57 9.85
N ASN A 347 -0.14 -10.49 10.43
CA ASN A 347 -1.07 -10.56 11.56
C ASN A 347 -2.41 -9.89 11.19
N LEU A 348 -3.53 -10.56 11.53
CA LEU A 348 -4.87 -10.01 11.43
C LEU A 348 -5.74 -10.56 12.56
N GLY A 349 -6.02 -9.76 13.57
CA GLY A 349 -6.71 -10.21 14.78
C GLY A 349 -5.94 -11.33 15.47
N SER A 350 -6.55 -12.50 15.62
CA SER A 350 -5.92 -13.70 16.20
C SER A 350 -5.12 -14.54 15.21
N LYS A 351 -5.22 -14.24 13.91
CA LYS A 351 -4.52 -14.98 12.86
C LYS A 351 -3.09 -14.47 12.71
N ARG A 352 -2.16 -15.40 12.56
CA ARG A 352 -0.75 -15.12 12.24
C ARG A 352 -0.24 -16.12 11.23
N TYR A 353 0.56 -15.62 10.28
CA TYR A 353 1.21 -16.42 9.26
C TYR A 353 2.68 -16.01 9.18
N TYR A 354 3.56 -17.01 9.02
CA TYR A 354 4.97 -16.83 8.72
C TYR A 354 5.18 -17.16 7.24
N ILE A 355 5.66 -16.21 6.46
CA ILE A 355 5.73 -16.35 5.01
C ILE A 355 7.16 -16.05 4.56
N GLN A 356 7.71 -16.97 3.76
CA GLN A 356 9.00 -16.81 3.09
C GLN A 356 8.77 -16.66 1.59
N SER A 357 9.43 -15.71 0.97
CA SER A 357 9.44 -15.51 -0.48
C SER A 357 10.68 -16.15 -1.06
N ALA A 358 10.52 -17.21 -1.83
CA ALA A 358 11.63 -17.89 -2.49
C ALA A 358 11.40 -17.88 -4.01
N PHE A 359 12.31 -17.25 -4.76
CA PHE A 359 12.18 -17.20 -6.21
C PHE A 359 12.13 -18.61 -6.84
N SER A 360 13.06 -19.49 -6.45
CA SER A 360 13.04 -20.90 -6.78
C SER A 360 13.76 -21.75 -5.74
N MET A 361 13.42 -23.04 -5.66
CA MET A 361 14.04 -24.00 -4.76
C MET A 361 14.44 -25.28 -5.54
N PRO A 362 15.41 -25.20 -6.47
CA PRO A 362 15.73 -26.30 -7.38
C PRO A 362 16.49 -27.44 -6.70
N THR A 363 17.23 -27.17 -5.61
CA THR A 363 18.03 -28.18 -4.91
C THR A 363 17.58 -28.36 -3.47
N GLU A 364 17.93 -29.49 -2.86
CA GLU A 364 17.60 -29.77 -1.46
C GLU A 364 18.31 -28.79 -0.52
N GLU A 365 19.57 -28.42 -0.79
CA GLU A 365 20.28 -27.42 0.01
C GLU A 365 19.53 -26.07 0.02
N LYS A 366 19.02 -25.65 -1.15
CA LYS A 366 18.24 -24.41 -1.28
C LYS A 366 16.92 -24.50 -0.50
N ARG A 367 16.25 -25.63 -0.54
CA ARG A 367 15.04 -25.90 0.26
C ARG A 367 15.31 -25.79 1.76
N ILE A 368 16.38 -26.44 2.23
CA ILE A 368 16.80 -26.36 3.65
C ILE A 368 17.11 -24.93 4.04
N GLN A 369 17.79 -24.17 3.20
CA GLN A 369 18.11 -22.76 3.44
C GLN A 369 16.83 -21.92 3.60
N GLU A 370 15.88 -22.01 2.66
CA GLU A 370 14.64 -21.23 2.70
C GLU A 370 13.73 -21.63 3.88
N LYS A 371 13.73 -22.90 4.26
CA LYS A 371 12.99 -23.39 5.43
C LYS A 371 13.62 -23.03 6.77
N ALA A 372 14.92 -22.72 6.81
CA ALA A 372 15.69 -22.63 8.04
C ALA A 372 15.08 -21.64 9.06
N SER A 373 14.56 -20.49 8.63
CA SER A 373 13.92 -19.53 9.49
C SER A 373 12.60 -20.06 10.07
N LEU A 374 11.79 -20.70 9.26
CA LEU A 374 10.45 -21.21 9.58
C LEU A 374 10.51 -22.41 10.54
N VAL A 375 11.44 -23.34 10.34
CA VAL A 375 11.65 -24.52 11.22
C VAL A 375 12.09 -24.09 12.61
N ASN A 376 12.82 -22.98 12.74
CA ASN A 376 13.27 -22.46 14.03
C ASN A 376 12.21 -21.65 14.80
N VAL A 377 10.99 -21.51 14.26
CA VAL A 377 9.83 -20.94 14.98
C VAL A 377 9.12 -22.06 15.73
N ASN A 378 9.05 -21.94 17.05
CA ASN A 378 8.49 -22.96 17.95
C ASN A 378 7.05 -22.63 18.38
N ASP A 379 6.19 -22.27 17.43
CA ASP A 379 4.76 -22.09 17.66
C ASP A 379 3.94 -22.81 16.59
N SER A 380 2.62 -22.83 16.79
CA SER A 380 1.66 -23.55 15.93
C SER A 380 1.08 -22.74 14.78
N PHE A 381 1.53 -21.49 14.62
CA PHE A 381 1.03 -20.65 13.51
C PHE A 381 1.51 -21.18 12.17
N LYS A 382 0.70 -20.97 11.15
CA LYS A 382 0.95 -21.50 9.81
C LYS A 382 2.20 -20.89 9.19
N LYS A 383 2.98 -21.75 8.54
CA LYS A 383 4.24 -21.44 7.89
C LYS A 383 4.08 -21.72 6.40
N ILE A 384 4.43 -20.74 5.57
CA ILE A 384 4.19 -20.78 4.12
C ILE A 384 5.47 -20.36 3.40
N ILE A 385 5.81 -21.10 2.34
CA ILE A 385 6.81 -20.66 1.36
C ILE A 385 6.09 -20.39 0.05
N VAL A 386 6.23 -19.18 -0.47
CA VAL A 386 5.70 -18.78 -1.76
C VAL A 386 6.83 -18.80 -2.77
N VAL A 387 6.67 -19.62 -3.84
CA VAL A 387 7.67 -19.75 -4.90
C VAL A 387 7.12 -19.22 -6.21
N LYS A 388 8.01 -18.73 -7.11
CA LYS A 388 7.60 -18.29 -8.43
C LYS A 388 7.16 -19.45 -9.31
N ASP A 389 7.82 -20.62 -9.15
CA ASP A 389 7.55 -21.78 -9.96
C ASP A 389 6.10 -22.26 -9.80
N VAL A 390 5.54 -22.82 -10.88
CA VAL A 390 4.21 -23.42 -10.85
C VAL A 390 4.33 -24.77 -10.18
N VAL A 391 3.94 -24.81 -8.92
CA VAL A 391 3.95 -26.03 -8.10
C VAL A 391 2.56 -26.28 -7.53
N ASN A 392 2.24 -27.54 -7.30
CA ASN A 392 1.06 -27.87 -6.54
C ASN A 392 1.25 -27.44 -5.08
N VAL A 393 0.17 -27.03 -4.43
CA VAL A 393 0.19 -26.74 -2.99
C VAL A 393 0.52 -28.03 -2.25
N THR A 394 1.63 -28.02 -1.52
CA THR A 394 2.11 -29.20 -0.75
C THR A 394 2.38 -28.78 0.69
N ARG A 395 2.26 -29.73 1.61
CA ARG A 395 2.65 -29.55 3.02
C ARG A 395 3.65 -30.65 3.39
N ASP A 396 4.76 -30.25 3.96
CA ASP A 396 5.82 -31.15 4.35
C ASP A 396 5.71 -31.66 5.80
N GLU A 397 6.68 -32.47 6.21
CA GLU A 397 6.75 -33.05 7.58
C GLU A 397 6.94 -31.99 8.68
N ASP A 398 7.56 -30.85 8.35
CA ASP A 398 7.72 -29.70 9.26
C ASP A 398 6.43 -28.86 9.35
N GLY A 399 5.37 -29.26 8.64
CA GLY A 399 4.11 -28.54 8.58
C GLY A 399 4.15 -27.25 7.76
N ILE A 400 5.19 -27.08 6.92
CA ILE A 400 5.35 -25.92 6.05
C ILE A 400 4.59 -26.14 4.74
N THR A 401 3.73 -25.20 4.40
CA THR A 401 3.00 -25.21 3.13
C THR A 401 3.83 -24.51 2.06
N THR A 402 4.07 -25.16 0.94
CA THR A 402 4.69 -24.55 -0.26
C THR A 402 3.63 -24.35 -1.32
N MET A 403 3.56 -23.17 -1.91
CA MET A 403 2.61 -22.83 -2.99
C MET A 403 3.24 -21.90 -4.04
N SER A 404 2.65 -21.86 -5.23
CA SER A 404 3.08 -20.93 -6.28
C SER A 404 2.65 -19.51 -5.95
N ILE A 405 3.38 -18.51 -6.49
CA ILE A 405 3.00 -17.09 -6.41
C ILE A 405 1.61 -16.86 -7.02
N TYR A 406 1.27 -17.61 -8.06
CA TYR A 406 -0.03 -17.51 -8.73
C TYR A 406 -1.17 -18.00 -7.84
N ASP A 407 -0.99 -19.12 -7.15
CA ASP A 407 -1.96 -19.59 -6.16
C ASP A 407 -2.11 -18.60 -5.01
N PHE A 408 -0.99 -18.05 -4.56
CA PHE A 408 -0.98 -17.05 -3.48
C PHE A 408 -1.77 -15.80 -3.86
N LEU A 409 -1.54 -15.25 -5.05
CA LEU A 409 -2.13 -13.98 -5.48
C LEU A 409 -3.56 -14.08 -6.01
N LEU A 410 -3.90 -15.21 -6.70
CA LEU A 410 -5.19 -15.35 -7.37
C LEU A 410 -6.28 -15.96 -6.48
N LYS A 411 -5.90 -16.74 -5.45
CA LYS A 411 -6.85 -17.37 -4.53
C LYS A 411 -7.00 -16.53 -3.26
N GLU A 412 -8.19 -16.05 -2.97
CA GLU A 412 -8.47 -15.24 -1.78
C GLU A 412 -8.14 -15.97 -0.48
N ASN A 413 -8.44 -17.28 -0.43
CA ASN A 413 -8.19 -18.14 0.72
C ASN A 413 -6.81 -18.81 0.70
N SER A 414 -5.85 -18.31 -0.09
CA SER A 414 -4.53 -18.94 -0.25
C SER A 414 -3.78 -19.16 1.06
N LEU A 415 -3.97 -18.28 2.04
CA LEU A 415 -3.34 -18.43 3.36
C LEU A 415 -3.95 -19.56 4.20
N GLU A 416 -5.13 -20.08 3.83
CA GLU A 416 -5.81 -21.17 4.53
C GLU A 416 -5.59 -22.56 3.87
N LEU A 417 -4.99 -22.60 2.66
CA LEU A 417 -4.71 -23.83 1.89
C LEU A 417 -3.76 -24.81 2.57
#